data_a3cc0ce2c86b1c747496f4848a194036
#
_entry.id   a3cc0ce2c86b1c747496f4848a194036
#
_cell.length_a   1.000
_cell.length_b   1.000
_cell.length_c   1.000
_cell.angle_alpha   90.00
_cell.angle_beta   90.00
_cell.angle_gamma   90.00
#
_symmetry.space_group_name_H-M   'P 1'
#
loop_
_entity.id
_entity.type
_entity.pdbx_description
1 polymer ?
#
loop_
_entity_poly.entity_id
_entity_poly.type
_entity_poly.pdbx_seq_one_letter_code
_entity_poly.pdbx_strand_id
1 'polypeptide(L)'
;MSKTNNGANLGFENKLWEMADKMRGHMDAAEYKHVVLGLIFLKYISDAFQAKYDDLAARQDTDYTDPEDRDEYSAENIFWVPKEARWDKLQAGAKQPTIGKLIDDAMVAIEKENPSLKGVLPKNYSRPALDKHRLGELIDIIGNIGLGDEVSRSKDILGRVYEYFLGRFAAAEGKGGGEFYTPQCVVKLLVRMIEPYKGRVFDPCCGSGGMFVQSERFVEEHGGRLGDIAVYGQESNPTTWKLAKMNLAIRGIDANLGPHQADSFHNDLHKDLKADFILANPPFNMSDWGG
;
A
#
# COMPACT_ATOMS: atom_id res chain seq x y z
N MET A 1 29.39 -21.96 7.59
CA MET A 1 28.96 -20.66 7.06
C MET A 1 27.51 -20.77 6.63
N SER A 2 26.61 -20.36 7.52
CA SER A 2 25.16 -20.37 7.28
C SER A 2 24.84 -19.27 6.26
N LYS A 3 24.27 -19.64 5.12
CA LYS A 3 23.68 -18.68 4.17
C LYS A 3 22.45 -18.07 4.84
N THR A 4 22.59 -16.89 5.41
CA THR A 4 21.47 -16.04 5.79
C THR A 4 20.64 -15.76 4.53
N ASN A 5 19.47 -16.37 4.45
CA ASN A 5 18.47 -16.12 3.42
C ASN A 5 17.94 -14.70 3.63
N ASN A 6 18.58 -13.73 3.02
CA ASN A 6 18.07 -12.37 2.88
C ASN A 6 16.75 -12.41 2.11
N GLY A 7 15.65 -12.19 2.79
CA GLY A 7 14.29 -11.99 2.29
C GLY A 7 13.97 -12.93 1.12
N ALA A 8 13.46 -14.13 1.41
CA ALA A 8 13.23 -15.15 0.40
C ALA A 8 12.49 -14.54 -0.80
N ASN A 9 13.19 -14.41 -1.91
CA ASN A 9 12.60 -14.16 -3.21
C ASN A 9 11.69 -15.34 -3.46
N LEU A 10 10.37 -15.15 -3.47
CA LEU A 10 9.41 -16.25 -3.67
C LEU A 10 9.50 -16.81 -5.10
N GLY A 11 10.34 -16.18 -5.93
CA GLY A 11 10.61 -16.61 -7.31
C GLY A 11 9.53 -16.19 -8.31
N PHE A 12 8.38 -15.73 -7.84
CA PHE A 12 7.29 -15.33 -8.72
C PHE A 12 7.20 -13.81 -8.94
N GLU A 13 7.79 -12.97 -8.07
CA GLU A 13 7.71 -11.51 -8.15
C GLU A 13 8.27 -10.99 -9.48
N ASN A 14 9.40 -11.55 -9.94
CA ASN A 14 9.97 -11.20 -11.24
C ASN A 14 9.01 -11.55 -12.39
N LYS A 15 8.43 -12.74 -12.35
CA LYS A 15 7.48 -13.20 -13.38
C LYS A 15 6.22 -12.33 -13.37
N LEU A 16 5.73 -12.00 -12.20
CA LEU A 16 4.57 -11.12 -12.01
C LEU A 16 4.86 -9.72 -12.58
N TRP A 17 6.05 -9.17 -12.29
CA TRP A 17 6.48 -7.89 -12.85
C TRP A 17 6.56 -7.93 -14.37
N GLU A 18 7.20 -8.96 -14.95
CA GLU A 18 7.32 -9.12 -16.41
C GLU A 18 5.95 -9.19 -17.08
N MET A 19 5.01 -9.90 -16.49
CA MET A 19 3.64 -9.98 -16.99
C MET A 19 2.93 -8.63 -16.89
N ALA A 20 3.02 -7.95 -15.75
CA ALA A 20 2.43 -6.62 -15.56
C ALA A 20 3.06 -5.58 -16.51
N ASP A 21 4.39 -5.57 -16.66
CA ASP A 21 5.07 -4.61 -17.53
C ASP A 21 4.73 -4.82 -19.02
N LYS A 22 4.54 -6.06 -19.47
CA LYS A 22 4.02 -6.36 -20.82
C LYS A 22 2.64 -5.74 -21.07
N MET A 23 1.80 -5.67 -20.04
CA MET A 23 0.45 -5.09 -20.14
C MET A 23 0.45 -3.57 -20.14
N ARG A 24 1.53 -2.94 -19.76
CA ARG A 24 1.68 -1.49 -19.78
C ARG A 24 1.50 -0.92 -21.19
N GLY A 25 1.98 -1.63 -22.23
CA GLY A 25 1.94 -1.15 -23.61
C GLY A 25 2.72 0.15 -23.79
N HIS A 26 2.07 1.16 -24.34
CA HIS A 26 2.65 2.50 -24.56
C HIS A 26 2.41 3.48 -23.41
N MET A 27 1.81 3.03 -22.28
CA MET A 27 1.53 3.88 -21.14
C MET A 27 2.84 4.25 -20.41
N ASP A 28 2.93 5.48 -19.94
CA ASP A 28 4.04 5.93 -19.11
C ASP A 28 4.14 5.12 -17.81
N ALA A 29 5.37 4.86 -17.33
CA ALA A 29 5.59 4.06 -16.13
C ALA A 29 4.96 4.69 -14.89
N ALA A 30 5.01 6.03 -14.76
CA ALA A 30 4.45 6.74 -13.63
C ALA A 30 2.91 6.65 -13.59
N GLU A 31 2.24 6.67 -14.75
CA GLU A 31 0.80 6.47 -14.82
C GLU A 31 0.40 5.02 -14.54
N TYR A 32 1.12 4.06 -15.12
CA TYR A 32 0.83 2.63 -14.98
C TYR A 32 1.06 2.13 -13.56
N LYS A 33 2.01 2.70 -12.84
CA LYS A 33 2.28 2.45 -11.43
C LYS A 33 1.00 2.50 -10.58
N HIS A 34 0.19 3.54 -10.75
CA HIS A 34 -1.03 3.72 -9.97
C HIS A 34 -2.10 2.67 -10.31
N VAL A 35 -2.17 2.25 -11.58
CA VAL A 35 -3.09 1.18 -12.00
C VAL A 35 -2.75 -0.14 -11.30
N VAL A 36 -1.49 -0.55 -11.36
CA VAL A 36 -1.04 -1.83 -10.81
C VAL A 36 -1.11 -1.84 -9.28
N LEU A 37 -0.54 -0.81 -8.64
CA LEU A 37 -0.49 -0.73 -7.18
C LEU A 37 -1.90 -0.58 -6.57
N GLY A 38 -2.80 0.14 -7.24
CA GLY A 38 -4.20 0.22 -6.82
C GLY A 38 -4.92 -1.12 -6.88
N LEU A 39 -4.69 -1.93 -7.92
CA LEU A 39 -5.27 -3.28 -8.01
C LEU A 39 -4.67 -4.25 -6.97
N ILE A 40 -3.36 -4.20 -6.73
CA ILE A 40 -2.73 -5.00 -5.68
C ILE A 40 -3.30 -4.62 -4.31
N PHE A 41 -3.49 -3.33 -4.05
CA PHE A 41 -4.12 -2.86 -2.82
C PHE A 41 -5.56 -3.36 -2.69
N LEU A 42 -6.37 -3.25 -3.75
CA LEU A 42 -7.75 -3.73 -3.77
C LEU A 42 -7.83 -5.24 -3.51
N LYS A 43 -6.94 -6.02 -4.12
CA LYS A 43 -6.82 -7.46 -3.86
C LYS A 43 -6.51 -7.72 -2.39
N TYR A 44 -5.53 -7.00 -1.82
CA TYR A 44 -5.15 -7.13 -0.43
C TYR A 44 -6.32 -6.91 0.53
N ILE A 45 -7.04 -5.78 0.40
CA ILE A 45 -8.14 -5.47 1.31
C ILE A 45 -9.32 -6.44 1.13
N SER A 46 -9.58 -6.89 -0.11
CA SER A 46 -10.63 -7.86 -0.39
C SER A 46 -10.30 -9.24 0.20
N ASP A 47 -9.05 -9.69 0.12
CA ASP A 47 -8.64 -10.97 0.70
C ASP A 47 -8.65 -10.92 2.24
N ALA A 48 -8.20 -9.82 2.82
CA ALA A 48 -8.25 -9.63 4.27
C ALA A 48 -9.69 -9.63 4.80
N PHE A 49 -10.57 -8.95 4.07
CA PHE A 49 -12.01 -8.95 4.37
C PHE A 49 -12.61 -10.35 4.25
N GLN A 50 -12.38 -11.05 3.13
CA GLN A 50 -12.95 -12.37 2.88
C GLN A 50 -12.52 -13.38 3.93
N ALA A 51 -11.27 -13.34 4.32
CA ALA A 51 -10.74 -14.22 5.35
C ALA A 51 -11.41 -14.02 6.72
N LYS A 52 -11.65 -12.76 7.12
CA LYS A 52 -12.40 -12.45 8.35
C LYS A 52 -13.85 -12.86 8.21
N TYR A 53 -14.46 -12.63 7.04
CA TYR A 53 -15.83 -13.04 6.76
C TYR A 53 -16.00 -14.55 6.92
N ASP A 54 -15.09 -15.34 6.35
CA ASP A 54 -15.13 -16.81 6.41
C ASP A 54 -14.92 -17.31 7.86
N ASP A 55 -14.02 -16.68 8.63
CA ASP A 55 -13.81 -16.99 10.06
C ASP A 55 -15.09 -16.71 10.88
N LEU A 56 -15.72 -15.55 10.70
CA LEU A 56 -16.97 -15.21 11.39
C LEU A 56 -18.09 -16.16 10.98
N ALA A 57 -18.23 -16.46 9.69
CA ALA A 57 -19.23 -17.38 9.20
C ALA A 57 -19.06 -18.81 9.77
N ALA A 58 -17.82 -19.28 9.91
CA ALA A 58 -17.55 -20.59 10.50
C ALA A 58 -17.89 -20.67 12.00
N ARG A 59 -17.91 -19.53 12.71
CA ARG A 59 -18.22 -19.46 14.15
C ARG A 59 -19.63 -18.96 14.46
N GLN A 60 -20.46 -18.70 13.44
CA GLN A 60 -21.79 -18.13 13.60
C GLN A 60 -22.68 -18.95 14.53
N ASP A 61 -22.64 -20.27 14.43
CA ASP A 61 -23.47 -21.17 15.24
C ASP A 61 -22.92 -21.40 16.67
N THR A 62 -21.61 -21.18 16.90
CA THR A 62 -20.94 -21.43 18.17
C THR A 62 -20.81 -20.18 19.03
N ASP A 63 -20.39 -19.10 18.42
CA ASP A 63 -20.02 -17.83 19.11
C ASP A 63 -21.03 -16.72 18.83
N TYR A 64 -22.11 -16.99 18.08
CA TYR A 64 -23.14 -16.01 17.67
C TYR A 64 -22.54 -14.81 16.93
N THR A 65 -21.46 -15.02 16.14
CA THR A 65 -20.80 -13.99 15.33
C THR A 65 -21.67 -13.63 14.12
N ASP A 66 -21.62 -12.36 13.68
CA ASP A 66 -22.28 -11.91 12.46
C ASP A 66 -21.24 -11.45 11.42
N PRO A 67 -21.10 -12.17 10.30
CA PRO A 67 -20.17 -11.77 9.22
C PRO A 67 -20.51 -10.43 8.56
N GLU A 68 -21.71 -9.89 8.76
CA GLU A 68 -22.11 -8.58 8.25
C GLU A 68 -21.99 -7.46 9.32
N ASP A 69 -21.52 -7.78 10.53
CA ASP A 69 -21.21 -6.78 11.56
C ASP A 69 -19.88 -6.09 11.28
N ARG A 70 -19.93 -4.78 11.01
CA ARG A 70 -18.76 -3.95 10.68
C ARG A 70 -17.78 -3.77 11.83
N ASP A 71 -18.25 -3.83 13.05
CA ASP A 71 -17.43 -3.62 14.23
C ASP A 71 -16.41 -4.75 14.40
N GLU A 72 -16.75 -5.96 13.97
CA GLU A 72 -15.83 -7.10 13.94
C GLU A 72 -14.60 -6.88 13.04
N TYR A 73 -14.76 -6.11 11.96
CA TYR A 73 -13.66 -5.78 11.04
C TYR A 73 -12.85 -4.59 11.55
N SER A 74 -13.53 -3.55 12.02
CA SER A 74 -12.85 -2.35 12.52
C SER A 74 -12.00 -2.62 13.76
N ALA A 75 -12.42 -3.54 14.64
CA ALA A 75 -11.67 -3.97 15.82
C ALA A 75 -10.30 -4.59 15.46
N GLU A 76 -10.17 -5.19 14.28
CA GLU A 76 -8.93 -5.78 13.77
C GLU A 76 -8.23 -4.93 12.69
N ASN A 77 -8.65 -3.68 12.50
CA ASN A 77 -8.14 -2.80 11.44
C ASN A 77 -8.30 -3.40 10.03
N ILE A 78 -9.38 -4.14 9.78
CA ILE A 78 -9.74 -4.69 8.48
C ILE A 78 -10.72 -3.74 7.80
N PHE A 79 -10.41 -3.34 6.56
CA PHE A 79 -11.30 -2.47 5.79
C PHE A 79 -12.58 -3.20 5.41
N TRP A 80 -13.71 -2.51 5.54
CA TRP A 80 -14.98 -3.03 5.05
C TRP A 80 -15.02 -3.03 3.52
N VAL A 81 -15.34 -4.17 2.92
CA VAL A 81 -15.46 -4.30 1.46
C VAL A 81 -16.91 -4.63 1.10
N PRO A 82 -17.64 -3.67 0.50
CA PRO A 82 -19.00 -3.90 0.00
C PRO A 82 -19.07 -5.05 -0.99
N LYS A 83 -20.20 -5.73 -1.05
CA LYS A 83 -20.40 -6.94 -1.88
C LYS A 83 -20.06 -6.75 -3.35
N GLU A 84 -20.37 -5.57 -3.90
CA GLU A 84 -20.08 -5.18 -5.28
C GLU A 84 -18.60 -4.88 -5.54
N ALA A 85 -17.81 -4.63 -4.49
CA ALA A 85 -16.41 -4.29 -4.56
C ALA A 85 -15.46 -5.46 -4.23
N ARG A 86 -15.99 -6.63 -3.88
CA ARG A 86 -15.18 -7.82 -3.56
C ARG A 86 -14.47 -8.34 -4.80
N TRP A 87 -13.27 -8.87 -4.59
CA TRP A 87 -12.38 -9.30 -5.68
C TRP A 87 -13.02 -10.34 -6.61
N ASP A 88 -13.79 -11.27 -6.08
CA ASP A 88 -14.51 -12.28 -6.86
C ASP A 88 -15.43 -11.67 -7.93
N LYS A 89 -16.10 -10.56 -7.59
CA LYS A 89 -16.97 -9.82 -8.53
C LYS A 89 -16.18 -9.14 -9.64
N LEU A 90 -15.05 -8.53 -9.28
CA LEU A 90 -14.17 -7.89 -10.25
C LEU A 90 -13.54 -8.93 -11.19
N GLN A 91 -13.11 -10.07 -10.64
CA GLN A 91 -12.53 -11.16 -11.42
C GLN A 91 -13.55 -11.80 -12.35
N ALA A 92 -14.78 -12.01 -11.89
CA ALA A 92 -15.87 -12.47 -12.74
C ALA A 92 -16.19 -11.51 -13.90
N GLY A 93 -16.00 -10.20 -13.66
CA GLY A 93 -16.18 -9.14 -14.67
C GLY A 93 -14.95 -8.85 -15.53
N ALA A 94 -13.79 -9.48 -15.28
CA ALA A 94 -12.49 -9.11 -15.86
C ALA A 94 -12.47 -9.06 -17.39
N LYS A 95 -13.24 -9.91 -18.06
CA LYS A 95 -13.33 -9.98 -19.54
C LYS A 95 -14.36 -9.04 -20.15
N GLN A 96 -15.09 -8.29 -19.32
CA GLN A 96 -16.14 -7.38 -19.83
C GLN A 96 -15.53 -6.04 -20.26
N PRO A 97 -16.06 -5.39 -21.32
CA PRO A 97 -15.61 -4.05 -21.73
C PRO A 97 -15.80 -2.98 -20.64
N THR A 98 -16.69 -3.23 -19.69
CA THR A 98 -17.02 -2.36 -18.56
C THR A 98 -16.11 -2.53 -17.35
N ILE A 99 -15.09 -3.39 -17.40
CA ILE A 99 -14.24 -3.72 -16.27
C ILE A 99 -13.59 -2.48 -15.64
N GLY A 100 -13.16 -1.50 -16.42
CA GLY A 100 -12.61 -0.25 -15.89
C GLY A 100 -13.60 0.50 -15.01
N LYS A 101 -14.88 0.56 -15.44
CA LYS A 101 -15.94 1.17 -14.65
C LYS A 101 -16.25 0.37 -13.39
N LEU A 102 -16.27 -0.94 -13.47
CA LEU A 102 -16.48 -1.80 -12.30
C LEU A 102 -15.42 -1.56 -11.22
N ILE A 103 -14.15 -1.39 -11.61
CA ILE A 103 -13.08 -1.09 -10.66
C ILE A 103 -13.27 0.32 -10.07
N ASP A 104 -13.54 1.33 -10.90
CA ASP A 104 -13.76 2.70 -10.42
C ASP A 104 -14.92 2.76 -9.41
N ASP A 105 -16.03 2.08 -9.72
CA ASP A 105 -17.21 1.99 -8.84
C ASP A 105 -16.87 1.26 -7.53
N ALA A 106 -16.08 0.19 -7.58
CA ALA A 106 -15.61 -0.54 -6.41
C ALA A 106 -14.73 0.34 -5.51
N MET A 107 -13.79 1.09 -6.09
CA MET A 107 -12.93 2.03 -5.34
C MET A 107 -13.76 3.12 -4.65
N VAL A 108 -14.78 3.64 -5.32
CA VAL A 108 -15.73 4.62 -4.73
C VAL A 108 -16.50 4.00 -3.58
N ALA A 109 -17.03 2.79 -3.75
CA ALA A 109 -17.79 2.10 -2.71
C ALA A 109 -16.94 1.83 -1.46
N ILE A 110 -15.69 1.38 -1.64
CA ILE A 110 -14.76 1.13 -0.53
C ILE A 110 -14.43 2.43 0.21
N GLU A 111 -14.12 3.52 -0.49
CA GLU A 111 -13.83 4.81 0.16
C GLU A 111 -15.02 5.37 0.94
N LYS A 112 -16.24 5.14 0.47
CA LYS A 112 -17.45 5.57 1.15
C LYS A 112 -17.61 4.90 2.52
N GLU A 113 -17.25 3.64 2.60
CA GLU A 113 -17.38 2.83 3.81
C GLU A 113 -16.17 2.94 4.76
N ASN A 114 -15.02 3.43 4.26
CA ASN A 114 -13.78 3.54 5.02
C ASN A 114 -13.23 4.98 4.99
N PRO A 115 -13.56 5.81 5.98
CA PRO A 115 -13.17 7.24 5.99
C PRO A 115 -11.65 7.49 5.88
N SER A 116 -10.82 6.59 6.41
CA SER A 116 -9.36 6.67 6.34
C SER A 116 -8.81 6.53 4.91
N LEU A 117 -9.57 5.90 3.99
CA LEU A 117 -9.23 5.75 2.57
C LEU A 117 -9.80 6.84 1.68
N LYS A 118 -10.56 7.80 2.22
CA LYS A 118 -11.23 8.84 1.43
C LYS A 118 -10.24 9.64 0.57
N GLY A 119 -10.45 9.62 -0.74
CA GLY A 119 -9.59 10.32 -1.71
C GLY A 119 -8.24 9.64 -1.99
N VAL A 120 -7.98 8.47 -1.41
CA VAL A 120 -6.72 7.72 -1.54
C VAL A 120 -6.70 6.83 -2.76
N LEU A 121 -7.80 6.10 -3.01
CA LEU A 121 -7.83 5.06 -4.03
C LEU A 121 -7.86 5.65 -5.46
N PRO A 122 -7.12 5.07 -6.43
CA PRO A 122 -7.17 5.52 -7.82
C PRO A 122 -8.52 5.19 -8.45
N LYS A 123 -9.08 6.13 -9.23
CA LYS A 123 -10.39 6.03 -9.90
C LYS A 123 -10.28 6.48 -11.35
N ASN A 124 -9.38 5.87 -12.09
CA ASN A 124 -9.09 6.21 -13.47
C ASN A 124 -8.94 4.98 -14.38
N TYR A 125 -9.57 3.87 -13.98
CA TYR A 125 -9.53 2.62 -14.73
C TYR A 125 -10.46 2.60 -15.95
N SER A 126 -11.51 3.43 -15.95
CA SER A 126 -12.44 3.58 -17.08
C SER A 126 -11.90 4.41 -18.24
N ARG A 127 -10.77 5.13 -18.04
CA ARG A 127 -10.19 6.01 -19.07
C ARG A 127 -9.92 5.26 -20.39
N PRO A 128 -10.13 5.93 -21.56
CA PRO A 128 -9.95 5.31 -22.87
C PRO A 128 -8.52 4.82 -23.16
N ALA A 129 -7.50 5.50 -22.60
CA ALA A 129 -6.10 5.15 -22.78
C ALA A 129 -5.71 3.79 -22.14
N LEU A 130 -6.53 3.27 -21.22
CA LEU A 130 -6.29 1.97 -20.59
C LEU A 130 -7.04 0.87 -21.33
N ASP A 131 -6.29 -0.02 -21.97
CA ASP A 131 -6.83 -1.17 -22.69
C ASP A 131 -7.57 -2.13 -21.72
N LYS A 132 -8.85 -2.37 -21.98
CA LYS A 132 -9.72 -3.14 -21.10
C LYS A 132 -9.41 -4.64 -21.10
N HIS A 133 -8.90 -5.16 -22.22
CA HIS A 133 -8.45 -6.56 -22.31
C HIS A 133 -7.21 -6.77 -21.42
N ARG A 134 -6.21 -5.90 -21.55
CA ARG A 134 -5.00 -5.94 -20.71
C ARG A 134 -5.31 -5.73 -19.23
N LEU A 135 -6.27 -4.87 -18.94
CA LEU A 135 -6.74 -4.67 -17.57
C LEU A 135 -7.35 -5.95 -16.99
N GLY A 136 -8.16 -6.66 -17.78
CA GLY A 136 -8.71 -7.95 -17.39
C GLY A 136 -7.63 -9.02 -17.15
N GLU A 137 -6.63 -9.11 -18.04
CA GLU A 137 -5.49 -10.01 -17.85
C GLU A 137 -4.69 -9.68 -16.57
N LEU A 138 -4.52 -8.39 -16.25
CA LEU A 138 -3.84 -7.95 -15.03
C LEU A 138 -4.62 -8.36 -13.78
N ILE A 139 -5.96 -8.28 -13.80
CA ILE A 139 -6.81 -8.77 -12.71
C ILE A 139 -6.63 -10.28 -12.52
N ASP A 140 -6.60 -11.06 -13.60
CA ASP A 140 -6.40 -12.51 -13.53
C ASP A 140 -5.02 -12.85 -12.95
N ILE A 141 -3.97 -12.11 -13.33
CA ILE A 141 -2.62 -12.31 -12.79
C ILE A 141 -2.56 -11.99 -11.29
N ILE A 142 -3.11 -10.84 -10.89
CA ILE A 142 -3.14 -10.39 -9.49
C ILE A 142 -4.03 -11.32 -8.66
N GLY A 143 -5.14 -11.81 -9.22
CA GLY A 143 -6.04 -12.76 -8.58
C GLY A 143 -5.38 -14.08 -8.19
N ASN A 144 -4.32 -14.47 -8.92
CA ASN A 144 -3.55 -15.68 -8.62
C ASN A 144 -2.43 -15.48 -7.59
N ILE A 145 -2.25 -14.26 -7.05
CA ILE A 145 -1.29 -13.99 -5.97
C ILE A 145 -1.89 -14.46 -4.64
N GLY A 146 -1.18 -15.30 -3.90
CA GLY A 146 -1.52 -15.62 -2.51
C GLY A 146 -2.55 -16.73 -2.31
N LEU A 147 -2.89 -17.51 -3.33
CA LEU A 147 -3.77 -18.69 -3.21
C LEU A 147 -3.08 -19.88 -2.53
N GLY A 148 -2.39 -19.66 -1.42
CA GLY A 148 -1.80 -20.71 -0.57
C GLY A 148 -2.27 -20.57 0.87
N ASP A 149 -2.71 -21.62 1.39
CA ASP A 149 -3.38 -22.11 2.60
C ASP A 149 -3.32 -21.34 3.95
N GLU A 150 -2.82 -20.09 4.06
CA GLU A 150 -2.87 -19.33 5.32
C GLU A 150 -3.01 -17.80 5.07
N VAL A 151 -4.03 -17.21 5.66
CA VAL A 151 -4.40 -15.78 5.57
C VAL A 151 -3.26 -14.84 5.98
N SER A 152 -2.51 -15.17 7.01
CA SER A 152 -1.35 -14.37 7.45
C SER A 152 -0.21 -14.37 6.42
N ARG A 153 -0.03 -15.48 5.68
CA ARG A 153 0.92 -15.54 4.55
C ARG A 153 0.51 -14.67 3.38
N SER A 154 -0.78 -14.57 3.09
CA SER A 154 -1.25 -13.74 1.97
C SER A 154 -1.04 -12.25 2.22
N LYS A 155 -1.23 -11.77 3.45
CA LYS A 155 -0.96 -10.38 3.83
C LYS A 155 0.52 -10.02 3.66
N ASP A 156 1.42 -10.86 4.16
CA ASP A 156 2.87 -10.67 3.99
C ASP A 156 3.30 -10.71 2.53
N ILE A 157 2.74 -11.63 1.75
CA ILE A 157 3.06 -11.79 0.33
C ILE A 157 2.63 -10.54 -0.45
N LEU A 158 1.41 -10.07 -0.28
CA LEU A 158 0.91 -8.88 -0.99
C LEU A 158 1.66 -7.61 -0.57
N GLY A 159 1.99 -7.45 0.71
CA GLY A 159 2.84 -6.36 1.18
C GLY A 159 4.23 -6.38 0.54
N ARG A 160 4.83 -7.56 0.38
CA ARG A 160 6.12 -7.76 -0.31
C ARG A 160 6.02 -7.50 -1.80
N VAL A 161 4.95 -7.97 -2.46
CA VAL A 161 4.68 -7.69 -3.87
C VAL A 161 4.52 -6.19 -4.09
N TYR A 162 3.77 -5.50 -3.23
CA TYR A 162 3.58 -4.06 -3.29
C TYR A 162 4.93 -3.32 -3.22
N GLU A 163 5.78 -3.65 -2.25
CA GLU A 163 7.11 -3.07 -2.08
C GLU A 163 8.04 -3.37 -3.27
N TYR A 164 8.01 -4.62 -3.77
CA TYR A 164 8.76 -5.01 -4.95
C TYR A 164 8.38 -4.18 -6.18
N PHE A 165 7.07 -3.99 -6.41
CA PHE A 165 6.58 -3.18 -7.52
C PHE A 165 6.94 -1.70 -7.36
N LEU A 166 6.87 -1.14 -6.16
CA LEU A 166 7.36 0.22 -5.89
C LEU A 166 8.81 0.39 -6.33
N GLY A 167 9.69 -0.53 -5.93
CA GLY A 167 11.11 -0.50 -6.30
C GLY A 167 11.34 -0.66 -7.82
N ARG A 168 10.55 -1.51 -8.48
CA ARG A 168 10.65 -1.71 -9.95
C ARG A 168 10.18 -0.49 -10.72
N PHE A 169 9.09 0.15 -10.30
CA PHE A 169 8.61 1.39 -10.88
C PHE A 169 9.60 2.53 -10.67
N ALA A 170 10.19 2.65 -9.47
CA ALA A 170 11.23 3.63 -9.21
C ALA A 170 12.44 3.45 -10.13
N ALA A 171 12.88 2.22 -10.36
CA ALA A 171 13.95 1.92 -11.31
C ALA A 171 13.58 2.26 -12.76
N ALA A 172 12.32 2.04 -13.16
CA ALA A 172 11.81 2.34 -14.49
C ALA A 172 11.65 3.86 -14.75
N GLU A 173 11.32 4.64 -13.72
CA GLU A 173 11.24 6.10 -13.77
C GLU A 173 12.61 6.79 -13.72
N GLY A 174 13.67 6.06 -13.42
CA GLY A 174 15.04 6.57 -13.37
C GLY A 174 15.23 7.65 -12.30
N LYS A 175 15.65 8.87 -12.71
CA LYS A 175 15.88 9.96 -11.74
C LYS A 175 14.63 10.36 -10.96
N GLY A 176 13.45 10.35 -11.59
CA GLY A 176 12.18 10.64 -10.92
C GLY A 176 11.76 9.58 -9.92
N GLY A 177 12.24 8.35 -10.05
CA GLY A 177 11.95 7.27 -9.10
C GLY A 177 12.53 7.51 -7.70
N GLY A 178 13.65 8.22 -7.60
CA GLY A 178 14.28 8.60 -6.33
C GLY A 178 13.47 9.57 -5.49
N GLU A 179 12.50 10.27 -6.08
CA GLU A 179 11.65 11.22 -5.37
C GLU A 179 10.58 10.55 -4.49
N PHE A 180 10.27 9.30 -4.73
CA PHE A 180 9.25 8.60 -3.95
C PHE A 180 9.71 7.28 -3.32
N TYR A 181 10.90 6.79 -3.65
CA TYR A 181 11.38 5.50 -3.17
C TYR A 181 12.85 5.54 -2.75
N THR A 182 13.11 5.26 -1.49
CA THR A 182 14.45 5.06 -0.96
C THR A 182 14.77 3.56 -0.88
N PRO A 183 15.91 3.08 -1.41
CA PRO A 183 16.25 1.67 -1.36
C PRO A 183 16.23 1.10 0.06
N GLN A 184 15.64 -0.07 0.24
CA GLN A 184 15.44 -0.70 1.55
C GLN A 184 16.73 -0.86 2.37
N CYS A 185 17.86 -1.15 1.71
CA CYS A 185 19.15 -1.29 2.40
C CYS A 185 19.62 0.02 3.05
N VAL A 186 19.35 1.16 2.41
CA VAL A 186 19.66 2.50 2.95
C VAL A 186 18.74 2.80 4.13
N VAL A 187 17.43 2.58 3.95
CA VAL A 187 16.43 2.84 5.02
C VAL A 187 16.73 1.98 6.25
N LYS A 188 17.03 0.69 6.08
CA LYS A 188 17.42 -0.20 7.18
C LYS A 188 18.63 0.29 7.94
N LEU A 189 19.63 0.83 7.22
CA LEU A 189 20.81 1.40 7.87
C LEU A 189 20.44 2.61 8.72
N LEU A 190 19.68 3.56 8.16
CA LEU A 190 19.25 4.76 8.86
C LEU A 190 18.44 4.43 10.13
N VAL A 191 17.46 3.53 10.02
CA VAL A 191 16.62 3.10 11.14
C VAL A 191 17.45 2.43 12.23
N ARG A 192 18.42 1.58 11.87
CA ARG A 192 19.34 0.96 12.83
C ARG A 192 20.31 1.92 13.49
N MET A 193 20.56 3.09 12.89
CA MET A 193 21.40 4.13 13.50
C MET A 193 20.66 4.91 14.58
N ILE A 194 19.33 5.07 14.45
CA ILE A 194 18.53 5.88 15.40
C ILE A 194 17.76 5.02 16.41
N GLU A 195 17.56 3.72 16.12
CA GLU A 195 16.93 2.72 17.00
C GLU A 195 15.59 3.19 17.60
N PRO A 196 14.53 3.39 16.78
CA PRO A 196 13.27 3.95 17.24
C PRO A 196 12.40 2.87 17.90
N TYR A 197 12.70 2.52 19.16
CA TYR A 197 11.94 1.50 19.90
C TYR A 197 10.56 1.96 20.31
N LYS A 198 10.39 3.24 20.67
CA LYS A 198 9.14 3.86 21.14
C LYS A 198 9.18 5.36 20.90
N GLY A 199 8.01 5.96 20.68
CA GLY A 199 7.90 7.41 20.55
C GLY A 199 7.40 7.85 19.18
N ARG A 200 7.59 9.11 18.85
CA ARG A 200 7.09 9.74 17.62
C ARG A 200 8.17 9.78 16.56
N VAL A 201 7.93 9.08 15.45
CA VAL A 201 8.79 9.07 14.27
C VAL A 201 8.19 9.99 13.23
N PHE A 202 8.97 10.94 12.73
CA PHE A 202 8.54 11.92 11.74
C PHE A 202 9.42 11.89 10.48
N ASP A 203 8.77 11.93 9.32
CA ASP A 203 9.42 12.10 8.02
C ASP A 203 8.73 13.26 7.26
N PRO A 204 9.38 14.44 7.11
CA PRO A 204 8.80 15.60 6.45
C PRO A 204 8.69 15.46 4.92
N CYS A 205 9.26 14.42 4.32
CA CYS A 205 9.25 14.14 2.89
C CYS A 205 9.15 12.63 2.65
N CYS A 206 8.09 12.02 3.21
CA CYS A 206 8.01 10.58 3.46
C CYS A 206 7.96 9.70 2.20
N GLY A 207 7.81 10.28 1.02
CA GLY A 207 7.73 9.51 -0.21
C GLY A 207 6.62 8.46 -0.14
N SER A 208 6.94 7.22 -0.45
CA SER A 208 6.02 6.08 -0.33
C SER A 208 5.90 5.49 1.09
N GLY A 209 6.46 6.13 2.11
CA GLY A 209 6.39 5.69 3.51
C GLY A 209 7.40 4.59 3.88
N GLY A 210 8.46 4.42 3.09
CA GLY A 210 9.45 3.35 3.30
C GLY A 210 10.19 3.44 4.64
N MET A 211 10.47 4.65 5.14
CA MET A 211 11.10 4.87 6.43
C MET A 211 10.23 4.33 7.58
N PHE A 212 8.94 4.56 7.54
CA PHE A 212 7.99 4.10 8.56
C PHE A 212 7.86 2.57 8.56
N VAL A 213 7.76 1.95 7.38
CA VAL A 213 7.72 0.50 7.25
C VAL A 213 8.94 -0.18 7.87
N GLN A 214 10.12 0.38 7.68
CA GLN A 214 11.34 -0.19 8.27
C GLN A 214 11.46 0.13 9.76
N SER A 215 10.93 1.26 10.23
CA SER A 215 10.88 1.60 11.65
C SER A 215 9.98 0.63 12.43
N GLU A 216 8.80 0.32 11.92
CA GLU A 216 7.91 -0.69 12.53
C GLU A 216 8.53 -2.09 12.50
N ARG A 217 9.14 -2.49 11.37
CA ARG A 217 9.87 -3.76 11.32
C ARG A 217 11.02 -3.84 12.33
N PHE A 218 11.72 -2.73 12.55
CA PHE A 218 12.77 -2.67 13.56
C PHE A 218 12.19 -2.92 14.97
N VAL A 219 11.06 -2.30 15.30
CA VAL A 219 10.35 -2.50 16.57
C VAL A 219 9.97 -3.98 16.74
N GLU A 220 9.34 -4.59 15.73
CA GLU A 220 8.95 -6.01 15.75
C GLU A 220 10.17 -6.94 15.87
N GLU A 221 11.24 -6.72 15.12
CA GLU A 221 12.50 -7.50 15.16
C GLU A 221 13.15 -7.47 16.56
N HIS A 222 12.85 -6.46 17.39
CA HIS A 222 13.38 -6.29 18.75
C HIS A 222 12.34 -6.58 19.85
N GLY A 223 11.26 -7.30 19.51
CA GLY A 223 10.26 -7.79 20.46
C GLY A 223 9.23 -6.73 20.89
N GLY A 224 9.17 -5.59 20.21
CA GLY A 224 8.10 -4.62 20.35
C GLY A 224 6.86 -5.02 19.55
N ARG A 225 5.83 -4.19 19.61
CA ARG A 225 4.55 -4.40 18.94
C ARG A 225 4.31 -3.33 17.89
N LEU A 226 3.55 -3.67 16.87
CA LEU A 226 3.03 -2.70 15.91
C LEU A 226 2.28 -1.59 16.68
N GLY A 227 2.65 -0.32 16.41
CA GLY A 227 2.10 0.84 17.11
C GLY A 227 2.85 1.25 18.38
N ASP A 228 3.95 0.60 18.77
CA ASP A 228 4.84 1.11 19.83
C ASP A 228 5.48 2.44 19.44
N ILE A 229 5.59 2.73 18.14
CA ILE A 229 5.93 4.05 17.60
C ILE A 229 4.69 4.73 17.00
N ALA A 230 4.59 6.05 17.15
CA ALA A 230 3.57 6.86 16.51
C ALA A 230 4.16 7.52 15.25
N VAL A 231 3.58 7.24 14.09
CA VAL A 231 4.11 7.62 12.77
C VAL A 231 3.46 8.91 12.30
N TYR A 232 4.29 9.89 11.96
CA TYR A 232 3.90 11.18 11.40
C TYR A 232 4.69 11.43 10.12
N GLY A 233 4.03 11.93 9.08
CA GLY A 233 4.70 12.21 7.83
C GLY A 233 4.05 13.30 7.03
N GLN A 234 4.77 13.78 6.04
CA GLN A 234 4.27 14.75 5.07
C GLN A 234 4.86 14.45 3.70
N GLU A 235 4.08 14.67 2.67
CA GLU A 235 4.47 14.45 1.27
C GLU A 235 3.82 15.52 0.39
N SER A 236 4.60 16.14 -0.47
CA SER A 236 4.13 17.22 -1.34
C SER A 236 3.42 16.73 -2.60
N ASN A 237 3.82 15.58 -3.13
CA ASN A 237 3.24 15.03 -4.34
C ASN A 237 1.93 14.28 -4.03
N PRO A 238 0.78 14.68 -4.64
CA PRO A 238 -0.52 14.11 -4.33
C PRO A 238 -0.62 12.61 -4.66
N THR A 239 0.07 12.14 -5.68
CA THR A 239 0.03 10.74 -6.07
C THR A 239 0.92 9.89 -5.17
N THR A 240 2.08 10.39 -4.79
CA THR A 240 3.00 9.75 -3.84
C THR A 240 2.41 9.67 -2.44
N TRP A 241 1.71 10.73 -1.98
CA TRP A 241 0.98 10.72 -0.72
C TRP A 241 -0.06 9.58 -0.67
N LYS A 242 -0.81 9.36 -1.76
CA LYS A 242 -1.75 8.23 -1.88
C LYS A 242 -1.05 6.88 -1.84
N LEU A 243 0.10 6.76 -2.51
CA LEU A 243 0.92 5.55 -2.45
C LEU A 243 1.40 5.25 -1.03
N ALA A 244 1.84 6.27 -0.28
CA ALA A 244 2.22 6.13 1.12
C ALA A 244 1.05 5.64 1.97
N LYS A 245 -0.13 6.25 1.83
CA LYS A 245 -1.35 5.82 2.54
C LYS A 245 -1.67 4.34 2.27
N MET A 246 -1.67 3.91 1.01
CA MET A 246 -1.90 2.50 0.66
C MET A 246 -0.80 1.58 1.19
N ASN A 247 0.47 1.99 1.08
CA ASN A 247 1.61 1.21 1.54
C ASN A 247 1.58 0.93 3.06
N LEU A 248 1.23 1.95 3.85
CA LEU A 248 1.12 1.84 5.30
C LEU A 248 -0.13 1.03 5.71
N ALA A 249 -1.25 1.25 5.03
CA ALA A 249 -2.50 0.52 5.25
C ALA A 249 -2.36 -1.00 5.03
N ILE A 250 -1.64 -1.45 3.98
CA ILE A 250 -1.33 -2.87 3.74
C ILE A 250 -0.62 -3.51 4.94
N ARG A 251 0.12 -2.73 5.71
CA ARG A 251 0.90 -3.22 6.86
C ARG A 251 0.24 -2.98 8.21
N GLY A 252 -0.98 -2.44 8.20
CA GLY A 252 -1.69 -2.08 9.42
C GLY A 252 -1.01 -0.95 10.21
N ILE A 253 -0.13 -0.18 9.58
CA ILE A 253 0.56 0.94 10.22
C ILE A 253 -0.37 2.14 10.24
N ASP A 254 -0.79 2.54 11.41
CA ASP A 254 -1.52 3.80 11.61
C ASP A 254 -0.55 4.98 11.50
N ALA A 255 -0.82 5.88 10.56
CA ALA A 255 0.08 6.98 10.24
C ALA A 255 -0.69 8.28 10.01
N ASN A 256 -0.29 9.31 10.71
CA ASN A 256 -0.76 10.67 10.46
C ASN A 256 0.08 11.33 9.35
N LEU A 257 -0.37 11.22 8.10
CA LEU A 257 0.25 11.89 6.94
C LEU A 257 -0.41 13.25 6.61
N GLY A 258 -1.12 13.83 7.57
CA GLY A 258 -1.94 15.00 7.35
C GLY A 258 -3.23 14.73 6.55
N PRO A 259 -4.15 15.70 6.49
CA PRO A 259 -5.44 15.54 5.81
C PRO A 259 -5.32 15.58 4.28
N HIS A 260 -4.21 16.10 3.75
CA HIS A 260 -3.88 16.22 2.32
C HIS A 260 -2.37 16.27 2.14
N GLN A 261 -1.91 16.18 0.88
CA GLN A 261 -0.51 16.43 0.54
C GLN A 261 -0.13 17.89 0.80
N ALA A 262 1.09 18.13 1.25
CA ALA A 262 1.61 19.48 1.41
C ALA A 262 3.14 19.49 1.40
N ASP A 263 3.71 20.59 0.94
CA ASP A 263 5.13 20.88 1.04
C ASP A 263 5.47 21.32 2.46
N SER A 264 6.35 20.60 3.12
CA SER A 264 6.73 20.84 4.52
C SER A 264 7.41 22.19 4.76
N PHE A 265 8.02 22.77 3.75
CA PHE A 265 8.63 24.09 3.88
C PHE A 265 7.63 25.25 3.81
N HIS A 266 6.55 25.08 3.01
CA HIS A 266 5.58 26.13 2.79
C HIS A 266 4.29 25.94 3.56
N ASN A 267 3.94 24.71 3.92
CA ASN A 267 2.72 24.38 4.63
C ASN A 267 2.94 23.18 5.57
N ASP A 268 3.55 23.45 6.72
CA ASP A 268 3.73 22.44 7.77
C ASP A 268 2.35 22.05 8.37
N LEU A 269 1.99 20.79 8.21
CA LEU A 269 0.75 20.21 8.75
C LEU A 269 0.92 19.68 10.18
N HIS A 270 2.14 19.65 10.70
CA HIS A 270 2.49 19.10 12.01
C HIS A 270 3.17 20.11 12.94
N LYS A 271 2.74 21.38 12.91
CA LYS A 271 3.40 22.53 13.60
C LYS A 271 3.66 22.31 15.09
N ASP A 272 2.79 21.57 15.77
CA ASP A 272 2.89 21.31 17.21
C ASP A 272 3.57 19.96 17.53
N LEU A 273 3.98 19.20 16.51
CA LEU A 273 4.62 17.91 16.70
C LEU A 273 6.03 18.09 17.25
N LYS A 274 6.29 17.43 18.35
CA LYS A 274 7.66 17.24 18.89
C LYS A 274 8.03 15.79 18.66
N ALA A 275 8.70 15.51 17.54
CA ALA A 275 9.17 14.19 17.20
C ALA A 275 10.33 13.75 18.10
N ASP A 276 10.34 12.47 18.45
CA ASP A 276 11.46 11.86 19.16
C ASP A 276 12.54 11.41 18.18
N PHE A 277 12.14 11.03 16.97
CA PHE A 277 13.02 10.62 15.88
C PHE A 277 12.59 11.29 14.57
N ILE A 278 13.56 11.77 13.80
CA ILE A 278 13.36 12.32 12.47
C ILE A 278 14.20 11.52 11.47
N LEU A 279 13.53 10.99 10.45
CA LEU A 279 14.14 10.30 9.32
C LEU A 279 13.70 10.98 8.04
N ALA A 280 14.62 11.39 7.19
CA ALA A 280 14.29 12.07 5.97
C ALA A 280 15.26 11.72 4.84
N ASN A 281 14.74 11.59 3.63
CA ASN A 281 15.50 11.64 2.39
C ASN A 281 14.93 12.76 1.53
N PRO A 282 15.32 14.04 1.77
CA PRO A 282 14.74 15.17 1.06
C PRO A 282 15.11 15.16 -0.42
N PRO A 283 14.25 15.71 -1.30
CA PRO A 283 14.55 15.80 -2.72
C PRO A 283 15.77 16.67 -2.97
N PHE A 284 16.61 16.24 -3.93
CA PHE A 284 17.80 16.98 -4.35
C PHE A 284 17.47 18.01 -5.42
N ASN A 285 18.21 19.10 -5.47
CA ASN A 285 18.10 20.15 -6.49
C ASN A 285 16.75 20.91 -6.52
N MET A 286 16.09 21.05 -5.40
CA MET A 286 15.02 22.03 -5.30
C MET A 286 15.63 23.43 -5.13
N SER A 287 15.31 24.33 -6.04
CA SER A 287 15.52 25.77 -5.93
C SER A 287 14.34 26.39 -5.18
N ASP A 288 14.54 27.58 -4.60
CA ASP A 288 13.50 28.38 -3.92
C ASP A 288 12.98 27.77 -2.60
N TRP A 289 13.89 27.49 -1.72
CA TRP A 289 13.67 27.00 -0.35
C TRP A 289 13.10 28.08 0.60
N GLY A 290 12.09 28.81 0.20
CA GLY A 290 11.45 29.86 0.95
C GLY A 290 12.01 31.23 0.56
N GLY A 291 11.28 31.89 -0.27
CA GLY A 291 11.53 33.23 -0.72
C GLY A 291 11.30 34.30 0.34
#